data_bc2f30a2c6d426a1c64c92203071c331
#
_entry.id   bc2f30a2c6d426a1c64c92203071c331
#
_cell.length_a   1.000
_cell.length_b   1.000
_cell.length_c   1.000
_cell.angle_alpha   90.00
_cell.angle_beta   90.00
_cell.angle_gamma   90.00
#
_symmetry.space_group_name_H-M   'P 1'
#
loop_
_entity.id
_entity.type
_entity.pdbx_description
1 polymer ?
#
loop_
_entity_poly.entity_id
_entity_poly.type
_entity_poly.pdbx_seq_one_letter_code
_entity_poly.pdbx_strand_id
1 'polypeptide(L)'
;MVKSISTTFGWINLEDIKAPESFKFEKELIEQLDIPVMHDDQHGTAIISAAALLNALELTNKKIDDVKIVVSGAGAAAIACTNLYISFGAKLKNIVMTDSKGVIRTDRDNLTAVSYTHLRAHET
;
A
#
# COMPACT_ATOMS: atom_id res chain seq x y z
N MET A 1 3.02 -23.86 -10.09
CA MET A 1 2.07 -23.54 -11.18
C MET A 1 2.41 -22.20 -11.84
N VAL A 2 2.34 -21.06 -11.15
CA VAL A 2 2.64 -19.73 -11.77
C VAL A 2 4.00 -19.73 -12.48
N LYS A 3 5.05 -20.19 -11.81
CA LYS A 3 6.40 -20.31 -12.41
C LYS A 3 6.44 -21.14 -13.70
N SER A 4 5.62 -22.18 -13.79
CA SER A 4 5.62 -23.07 -14.98
C SER A 4 4.99 -22.43 -16.21
N ILE A 5 4.12 -21.44 -16.02
CA ILE A 5 3.44 -20.73 -17.12
C ILE A 5 4.05 -19.35 -17.41
N SER A 6 4.88 -18.83 -16.50
CA SER A 6 5.41 -17.47 -16.60
C SER A 6 6.23 -17.18 -17.86
N THR A 7 6.87 -18.21 -18.41
CA THR A 7 7.69 -18.10 -19.64
C THR A 7 6.90 -17.68 -20.89
N THR A 8 5.57 -17.78 -20.84
CA THR A 8 4.68 -17.40 -21.96
C THR A 8 4.11 -15.98 -21.83
N PHE A 9 4.40 -15.30 -20.72
CA PHE A 9 3.86 -13.96 -20.43
C PHE A 9 4.96 -12.93 -20.24
N GLY A 10 4.64 -11.66 -20.51
CA GLY A 10 5.55 -10.55 -20.27
C GLY A 10 5.45 -9.96 -18.86
N TRP A 11 4.39 -10.26 -18.11
CA TRP A 11 4.16 -9.84 -16.73
C TRP A 11 3.03 -10.65 -16.09
N ILE A 12 2.91 -10.58 -14.77
CA ILE A 12 1.84 -11.25 -14.01
C ILE A 12 1.13 -10.21 -13.14
N ASN A 13 -0.19 -10.16 -13.25
CA ASN A 13 -1.06 -9.47 -12.33
C ASN A 13 -1.69 -10.49 -11.36
N LEU A 14 -1.59 -10.19 -10.06
CA LEU A 14 -2.22 -10.97 -8.99
C LEU A 14 -3.49 -10.25 -8.56
N GLU A 15 -4.58 -10.98 -8.50
CA GLU A 15 -5.90 -10.50 -8.13
C GLU A 15 -6.53 -11.39 -7.06
N ASP A 16 -7.41 -10.82 -6.25
CA ASP A 16 -8.28 -11.54 -5.31
C ASP A 16 -7.53 -12.46 -4.31
N ILE A 17 -6.30 -12.12 -3.98
CA ILE A 17 -5.52 -12.83 -2.95
C ILE A 17 -5.61 -12.05 -1.64
N LYS A 18 -6.22 -12.68 -0.64
CA LYS A 18 -6.42 -12.06 0.68
C LYS A 18 -5.09 -11.75 1.39
N ALA A 19 -5.04 -10.62 2.07
CA ALA A 19 -3.95 -10.33 3.01
C ALA A 19 -4.10 -11.18 4.31
N PRO A 20 -2.99 -11.65 4.92
CA PRO A 20 -1.59 -11.29 4.63
C PRO A 20 -0.92 -12.16 3.56
N GLU A 21 -1.59 -13.21 3.06
CA GLU A 21 -1.02 -14.18 2.13
C GLU A 21 -0.56 -13.51 0.82
N SER A 22 -1.28 -12.49 0.36
CA SER A 22 -0.94 -11.75 -0.87
C SER A 22 0.47 -11.17 -0.84
N PHE A 23 0.91 -10.62 0.29
CA PHE A 23 2.26 -10.06 0.45
C PHE A 23 3.34 -11.12 0.26
N LYS A 24 3.10 -12.32 0.81
CA LYS A 24 4.03 -13.44 0.71
C LYS A 24 4.12 -13.95 -0.73
N PHE A 25 2.96 -14.16 -1.37
CA PHE A 25 2.92 -14.64 -2.75
C PHE A 25 3.59 -13.67 -3.72
N GLU A 26 3.29 -12.39 -3.61
CA GLU A 26 3.90 -11.37 -4.47
C GLU A 26 5.41 -11.37 -4.31
N LYS A 27 5.91 -11.31 -3.07
CA LYS A 27 7.35 -11.31 -2.78
C LYS A 27 8.04 -12.56 -3.34
N GLU A 28 7.50 -13.75 -3.07
CA GLU A 28 8.07 -15.01 -3.55
C GLU A 28 8.09 -15.09 -5.08
N LEU A 29 7.09 -14.57 -5.76
CA LEU A 29 7.03 -14.58 -7.22
C LEU A 29 8.00 -13.55 -7.82
N ILE A 30 8.12 -12.37 -7.25
CA ILE A 30 9.13 -11.37 -7.67
C ILE A 30 10.55 -11.95 -7.56
N GLU A 31 10.85 -12.69 -6.49
CA GLU A 31 12.17 -13.29 -6.28
C GLU A 31 12.45 -14.49 -7.23
N GLN A 32 11.42 -15.15 -7.75
CA GLN A 32 11.54 -16.38 -8.53
C GLN A 32 11.36 -16.21 -10.04
N LEU A 33 10.85 -15.08 -10.49
CA LEU A 33 10.51 -14.83 -11.88
C LEU A 33 11.35 -13.68 -12.46
N ASP A 34 11.71 -13.83 -13.74
CA ASP A 34 12.44 -12.80 -14.49
C ASP A 34 11.50 -11.79 -15.18
N ILE A 35 10.20 -11.88 -14.93
CA ILE A 35 9.18 -10.98 -15.46
C ILE A 35 8.54 -10.19 -14.31
N PRO A 36 8.05 -8.97 -14.57
CA PRO A 36 7.37 -8.16 -13.56
C PRO A 36 6.15 -8.89 -12.96
N VAL A 37 6.00 -8.76 -11.65
CA VAL A 37 4.83 -9.24 -10.91
C VAL A 37 4.25 -8.06 -10.13
N MET A 38 2.94 -7.90 -10.18
CA MET A 38 2.21 -6.86 -9.46
C MET A 38 0.95 -7.46 -8.82
N HIS A 39 0.60 -7.00 -7.65
CA HIS A 39 -0.69 -7.30 -7.02
C HIS A 39 -1.60 -6.07 -7.16
N ASP A 40 -2.68 -6.19 -7.93
CA ASP A 40 -3.53 -5.05 -8.28
C ASP A 40 -4.27 -4.45 -7.08
N ASP A 41 -4.81 -5.29 -6.20
CA ASP A 41 -5.50 -4.84 -4.96
C ASP A 41 -4.61 -3.97 -4.05
N GLN A 42 -3.29 -4.07 -4.20
CA GLN A 42 -2.33 -3.23 -3.49
C GLN A 42 -1.91 -2.06 -4.37
N HIS A 43 -1.19 -2.36 -5.46
CA HIS A 43 -0.46 -1.37 -6.24
C HIS A 43 -1.34 -0.64 -7.25
N GLY A 44 -2.31 -1.32 -7.88
CA GLY A 44 -3.27 -0.69 -8.79
C GLY A 44 -4.13 0.33 -8.06
N THR A 45 -4.68 -0.04 -6.90
CA THR A 45 -5.43 0.86 -6.03
C THR A 45 -4.56 2.04 -5.57
N ALA A 46 -3.30 1.82 -5.23
CA ALA A 46 -2.39 2.89 -4.82
C ALA A 46 -2.12 3.88 -5.96
N ILE A 47 -1.88 3.39 -7.17
CA ILE A 47 -1.63 4.22 -8.36
C ILE A 47 -2.83 5.12 -8.67
N ILE A 48 -4.03 4.55 -8.75
CA ILE A 48 -5.26 5.30 -9.02
C ILE A 48 -5.54 6.34 -7.93
N SER A 49 -5.39 5.95 -6.69
CA SER A 49 -5.62 6.83 -5.55
C SER A 49 -4.61 7.98 -5.50
N ALA A 50 -3.35 7.71 -5.81
CA ALA A 50 -2.32 8.74 -5.88
C ALA A 50 -2.54 9.71 -7.05
N ALA A 51 -2.94 9.22 -8.21
CA ALA A 51 -3.29 10.08 -9.34
C ALA A 51 -4.45 11.03 -8.99
N ALA A 52 -5.48 10.51 -8.32
CA ALA A 52 -6.60 11.33 -7.86
C ALA A 52 -6.15 12.37 -6.82
N LEU A 53 -5.30 11.99 -5.87
CA LEU A 53 -4.76 12.89 -4.85
C LEU A 53 -3.96 14.03 -5.50
N LEU A 54 -3.04 13.73 -6.42
CA LEU A 54 -2.21 14.73 -7.09
C LEU A 54 -3.06 15.73 -7.86
N ASN A 55 -4.06 15.26 -8.61
CA ASN A 55 -4.99 16.14 -9.32
C ASN A 55 -5.82 17.01 -8.35
N ALA A 56 -6.28 16.45 -7.24
CA ALA A 56 -7.02 17.21 -6.23
C ALA A 56 -6.16 18.30 -5.56
N LEU A 57 -4.89 18.02 -5.33
CA LEU A 57 -3.93 18.99 -4.79
C LEU A 57 -3.70 20.14 -5.77
N GLU A 58 -3.55 19.84 -7.06
CA GLU A 58 -3.41 20.85 -8.10
C GLU A 58 -4.66 21.73 -8.18
N LEU A 59 -5.86 21.14 -8.28
CA LEU A 59 -7.12 21.87 -8.33
C LEU A 59 -7.39 22.77 -7.12
N THR A 60 -6.89 22.35 -5.94
CA THR A 60 -7.08 23.10 -4.69
C THR A 60 -5.89 24.00 -4.34
N ASN A 61 -4.87 24.04 -5.18
CA ASN A 61 -3.62 24.77 -4.97
C ASN A 61 -2.96 24.46 -3.62
N LYS A 62 -2.92 23.17 -3.25
CA LYS A 62 -2.31 22.67 -2.02
C LYS A 62 -1.05 21.86 -2.32
N LYS A 63 -0.11 21.86 -1.37
CA LYS A 63 1.09 21.02 -1.44
C LYS A 63 0.89 19.74 -0.66
N ILE A 64 1.45 18.64 -1.15
CA ILE A 64 1.29 17.31 -0.54
C ILE A 64 1.89 17.25 0.88
N ASP A 65 2.93 18.00 1.15
CA ASP A 65 3.59 18.05 2.45
C ASP A 65 2.84 18.89 3.52
N ASP A 66 1.82 19.66 3.12
CA ASP A 66 1.02 20.49 4.01
C ASP A 66 -0.36 19.90 4.34
N VAL A 67 -0.83 18.93 3.54
CA VAL A 67 -2.15 18.34 3.76
C VAL A 67 -2.15 17.32 4.89
N LYS A 68 -3.30 17.21 5.57
CA LYS A 68 -3.57 16.13 6.51
C LYS A 68 -4.36 15.05 5.81
N ILE A 69 -3.93 13.80 5.97
CA ILE A 69 -4.51 12.63 5.32
C ILE A 69 -5.06 11.71 6.41
N VAL A 70 -6.33 11.36 6.30
CA VAL A 70 -6.95 10.33 7.15
C VAL A 70 -7.27 9.12 6.29
N VAL A 71 -6.72 7.99 6.66
CA VAL A 71 -6.91 6.70 5.97
C VAL A 71 -7.88 5.86 6.81
N SER A 72 -9.09 5.68 6.30
CA SER A 72 -10.09 4.83 6.93
C SER A 72 -9.96 3.40 6.46
N GLY A 73 -9.43 2.55 7.30
CA GLY A 73 -9.06 1.16 7.01
C GLY A 73 -7.55 0.95 7.06
N ALA A 74 -7.13 -0.28 7.34
CA ALA A 74 -5.73 -0.67 7.45
C ALA A 74 -5.45 -1.99 6.71
N GLY A 75 -6.09 -2.18 5.57
CA GLY A 75 -5.85 -3.30 4.69
C GLY A 75 -4.63 -3.09 3.77
N ALA A 76 -4.36 -4.08 2.92
CA ALA A 76 -3.22 -4.05 2.00
C ALA A 76 -3.23 -2.80 1.08
N ALA A 77 -4.39 -2.47 0.52
CA ALA A 77 -4.56 -1.28 -0.31
C ALA A 77 -4.26 0.01 0.47
N ALA A 78 -4.77 0.15 1.70
CA ALA A 78 -4.55 1.34 2.52
C ALA A 78 -3.07 1.58 2.81
N ILE A 79 -2.33 0.51 3.08
CA ILE A 79 -0.88 0.57 3.31
C ILE A 79 -0.14 0.94 2.02
N ALA A 80 -0.47 0.30 0.90
CA ALA A 80 0.15 0.60 -0.38
C ALA A 80 -0.09 2.05 -0.81
N CYS A 81 -1.33 2.56 -0.66
CA CYS A 81 -1.67 3.97 -0.91
C CYS A 81 -0.84 4.90 -0.02
N THR A 82 -0.79 4.64 1.28
CA THR A 82 -0.06 5.48 2.24
C THR A 82 1.43 5.55 1.91
N ASN A 83 2.05 4.41 1.62
CA ASN A 83 3.46 4.35 1.23
C ASN A 83 3.72 5.15 -0.05
N LEU A 84 2.83 5.07 -1.03
CA LEU A 84 2.96 5.84 -2.27
C LEU A 84 2.79 7.35 -2.02
N TYR A 85 1.87 7.78 -1.15
CA TYR A 85 1.72 9.19 -0.78
C TYR A 85 2.97 9.73 -0.09
N ILE A 86 3.58 8.94 0.80
CA ILE A 86 4.84 9.31 1.46
C ILE A 86 5.97 9.45 0.43
N SER A 87 6.06 8.55 -0.56
CA SER A 87 7.06 8.65 -1.63
C SER A 87 6.90 9.90 -2.49
N PHE A 88 5.69 10.45 -2.57
CA PHE A 88 5.41 11.74 -3.24
C PHE A 88 5.63 12.96 -2.34
N GLY A 89 5.99 12.77 -1.08
CA GLY A 89 6.32 13.84 -0.15
C GLY A 89 5.29 14.12 0.94
N ALA A 90 4.25 13.31 1.09
CA ALA A 90 3.34 13.42 2.23
C ALA A 90 4.11 13.20 3.54
N LYS A 91 3.95 14.11 4.49
CA LYS A 91 4.63 13.99 5.79
C LYS A 91 3.90 12.98 6.67
N LEU A 92 4.61 11.97 7.15
CA LEU A 92 4.06 10.93 8.02
C LEU A 92 3.29 11.50 9.21
N LYS A 93 3.80 12.52 9.87
CA LYS A 93 3.14 13.20 11.00
C LYS A 93 1.76 13.80 10.66
N ASN A 94 1.47 13.95 9.38
CA ASN A 94 0.20 14.46 8.86
C ASN A 94 -0.74 13.33 8.42
N ILE A 95 -0.34 12.06 8.57
CA ILE A 95 -1.14 10.90 8.17
C ILE A 95 -1.66 10.18 9.41
N VAL A 96 -2.97 9.97 9.45
CA VAL A 96 -3.65 9.19 10.50
C VAL A 96 -4.33 8.01 9.84
N MET A 97 -3.99 6.79 10.27
CA MET A 97 -4.64 5.57 9.80
C MET A 97 -5.54 4.98 10.90
N THR A 98 -6.70 4.48 10.50
CA THR A 98 -7.66 3.84 11.42
C THR A 98 -7.99 2.42 10.96
N ASP A 99 -8.37 1.58 11.90
CA ASP A 99 -9.00 0.27 11.66
C ASP A 99 -10.36 0.20 12.35
N SER A 100 -10.98 -0.98 12.36
CA SER A 100 -12.27 -1.21 13.03
C SER A 100 -12.27 -0.94 14.55
N LYS A 101 -11.09 -0.79 15.16
CA LYS A 101 -10.89 -0.52 16.58
C LYS A 101 -10.42 0.92 16.87
N GLY A 102 -10.35 1.76 15.85
CA GLY A 102 -9.97 3.16 15.96
C GLY A 102 -8.59 3.49 15.39
N VAL A 103 -7.98 4.56 15.87
CA VAL A 103 -6.68 5.03 15.38
C VAL A 103 -5.57 4.01 15.66
N ILE A 104 -4.77 3.73 14.64
CA ILE A 104 -3.58 2.87 14.76
C ILE A 104 -2.45 3.70 15.39
N ARG A 105 -1.97 3.25 16.54
CA ARG A 105 -0.89 3.87 17.31
C ARG A 105 0.06 2.80 17.84
N THR A 106 1.30 3.17 18.08
CA THR A 106 2.36 2.28 18.58
C THR A 106 2.09 1.70 19.97
N ASP A 107 1.28 2.40 20.77
CA ASP A 107 0.92 2.02 22.15
C ASP A 107 -0.29 1.08 22.24
N ARG A 108 -0.79 0.57 21.10
CA ARG A 108 -1.91 -0.39 21.09
C ARG A 108 -1.44 -1.85 21.20
N ASP A 109 -2.05 -2.61 22.11
CA ASP A 109 -1.72 -4.03 22.36
C ASP A 109 -2.29 -5.01 21.31
N ASN A 110 -3.21 -4.58 20.44
CA ASN A 110 -3.95 -5.46 19.54
C ASN A 110 -3.84 -5.06 18.06
N LEU A 111 -2.62 -4.77 17.63
CA LEU A 111 -2.33 -4.49 16.23
C LEU A 111 -2.43 -5.76 15.40
N THR A 112 -3.00 -5.66 14.20
CA THR A 112 -2.96 -6.75 13.21
C THR A 112 -1.54 -6.83 12.59
N ALA A 113 -1.20 -7.97 11.98
CA ALA A 113 0.07 -8.11 11.26
C ALA A 113 0.24 -7.01 10.19
N VAL A 114 -0.84 -6.59 9.56
CA VAL A 114 -0.88 -5.52 8.56
C VAL A 114 -0.63 -4.15 9.20
N SER A 115 -1.24 -3.89 10.36
CA SER A 115 -1.01 -2.66 11.13
C SER A 115 0.43 -2.54 11.63
N TYR A 116 1.05 -3.67 12.01
CA TYR A 116 2.47 -3.74 12.37
C TYR A 116 3.37 -3.39 11.19
N THR A 117 3.06 -3.85 9.99
CA THR A 117 3.84 -3.54 8.80
C THR A 117 3.84 -2.04 8.53
N HIS A 118 2.68 -1.38 8.69
CA HIS A 118 2.57 0.07 8.57
C HIS A 118 3.46 0.80 9.59
N LEU A 119 3.40 0.43 10.87
CA LEU A 119 4.19 1.08 11.93
C LEU A 119 5.70 0.87 11.73
N ARG A 120 6.14 -0.34 11.35
CA ARG A 120 7.57 -0.64 11.09
C ARG A 120 8.14 0.09 9.88
N ALA A 121 7.35 0.35 8.86
CA ALA A 121 7.78 1.17 7.72
C ALA A 121 8.13 2.61 8.12
N HIS A 122 7.77 3.01 9.34
CA HIS A 122 7.96 4.36 9.87
C HIS A 122 9.09 4.46 10.92
N GLU A 123 9.67 3.34 11.33
CA GLU A 123 10.79 3.32 12.29
C GLU A 123 12.17 3.44 11.62
N THR A 124 12.21 3.45 10.30
CA THR A 124 13.43 3.63 9.48
C THR A 124 13.38 4.95 8.74
#